data_c90847275ccdc5876368c60fe90293f7
#
_entry.id   c90847275ccdc5876368c60fe90293f7
#
_cell.length_a   1.000
_cell.length_b   1.000
_cell.length_c   1.000
_cell.angle_alpha   90.00
_cell.angle_beta   90.00
_cell.angle_gamma   90.00
#
_symmetry.space_group_name_H-M   'P 1'
#
loop_
_entity.id
_entity.type
_entity.pdbx_description
1 polymer ?
#
loop_
_entity_poly.entity_id
_entity_poly.type
_entity_poly.pdbx_seq_one_letter_code
_entity_poly.pdbx_strand_id
1 'polypeptide(L)'
;MLPDASLDLLCLGEPLMELNQVRGVDHYLPGFGGDTSNCAVAAARQGARVGYVTAVGEDTFGNAFLKLWNTEGIDTSCVLRTPDAHTGLYLVSHSKAGHEFSYFRSGSAASRLTPEALPENQIAATRIFHASGISQAISTSACDAVFHALALAQQHRVRISYDPNLRLKLWPLNRARAVIHEAM
;
A
#
# COMPACT_ATOMS: atom_id res chain seq x y z
N MET A 1 -18.89 8.64 -23.26
CA MET A 1 -17.52 8.14 -23.45
C MET A 1 -16.72 8.65 -22.27
N LEU A 2 -16.22 7.77 -21.39
CA LEU A 2 -15.31 8.19 -20.32
C LEU A 2 -14.07 8.78 -20.99
N PRO A 3 -13.46 9.88 -20.48
CA PRO A 3 -12.20 10.38 -21.00
C PRO A 3 -11.18 9.25 -21.00
N ASP A 4 -10.26 9.29 -21.95
CA ASP A 4 -9.22 8.25 -22.10
C ASP A 4 -8.42 8.19 -20.78
N ALA A 5 -8.79 7.23 -19.93
CA ALA A 5 -8.24 7.14 -18.58
C ALA A 5 -6.74 6.82 -18.72
N SER A 6 -5.89 7.67 -18.14
CA SER A 6 -4.44 7.50 -18.21
C SER A 6 -3.97 6.20 -17.58
N LEU A 7 -4.66 5.71 -16.52
CA LEU A 7 -4.38 4.48 -15.80
C LEU A 7 -5.58 3.54 -15.79
N ASP A 8 -5.32 2.25 -15.88
CA ASP A 8 -6.33 1.20 -15.72
C ASP A 8 -6.59 0.93 -14.23
N LEU A 9 -5.54 1.05 -13.39
CA LEU A 9 -5.59 0.82 -11.94
C LEU A 9 -4.67 1.80 -11.23
N LEU A 10 -5.19 2.45 -10.18
CA LEU A 10 -4.41 3.21 -9.21
C LEU A 10 -4.56 2.57 -7.84
N CYS A 11 -3.47 2.07 -7.27
CA CYS A 11 -3.46 1.45 -5.94
C CYS A 11 -2.98 2.43 -4.88
N LEU A 12 -3.58 2.39 -3.68
CA LEU A 12 -3.14 3.15 -2.52
C LEU A 12 -2.86 2.22 -1.34
N GLY A 13 -1.67 2.35 -0.72
CA GLY A 13 -1.38 1.64 0.52
C GLY A 13 0.10 1.62 0.90
N GLU A 14 0.45 0.74 1.84
CA GLU A 14 1.79 0.66 2.39
C GLU A 14 2.61 -0.46 1.74
N PRO A 15 3.76 -0.14 1.14
CA PRO A 15 4.77 -1.13 0.77
C PRO A 15 5.57 -1.53 2.02
N LEU A 16 5.87 -2.81 2.15
CA LEU A 16 6.66 -3.34 3.27
C LEU A 16 7.83 -4.17 2.74
N MET A 17 9.06 -3.78 3.08
CA MET A 17 10.21 -4.64 2.82
C MET A 17 10.08 -5.92 3.63
N GLU A 18 10.19 -7.06 2.97
CA GLU A 18 10.28 -8.36 3.63
C GLU A 18 11.75 -8.71 3.87
N LEU A 19 12.08 -9.13 5.08
CA LEU A 19 13.33 -9.79 5.39
C LEU A 19 13.02 -11.22 5.86
N ASN A 20 13.16 -12.19 4.96
CA ASN A 20 12.78 -13.58 5.19
C ASN A 20 14.00 -14.40 5.59
N GLN A 21 13.98 -14.98 6.79
CA GLN A 21 15.07 -15.79 7.30
C GLN A 21 15.25 -17.05 6.45
N VAL A 22 16.48 -17.32 6.04
CA VAL A 22 16.84 -18.59 5.41
C VAL A 22 16.86 -19.67 6.50
N ARG A 23 16.14 -20.77 6.27
CA ARG A 23 16.06 -21.84 7.27
C ARG A 23 17.43 -22.42 7.62
N GLY A 24 17.71 -22.51 8.91
CA GLY A 24 18.94 -23.12 9.43
C GLY A 24 20.18 -22.22 9.44
N VAL A 25 20.05 -20.94 9.06
CA VAL A 25 21.12 -19.95 9.11
C VAL A 25 20.62 -18.59 9.60
N ASP A 26 21.53 -17.75 10.10
CA ASP A 26 21.22 -16.39 10.58
C ASP A 26 21.28 -15.34 9.43
N HIS A 27 20.75 -15.72 8.26
CA HIS A 27 20.69 -14.83 7.11
C HIS A 27 19.26 -14.54 6.72
N TYR A 28 19.02 -13.33 6.22
CA TYR A 28 17.72 -12.88 5.72
C TYR A 28 17.83 -12.53 4.25
N LEU A 29 16.87 -12.99 3.47
CA LEU A 29 16.73 -12.59 2.07
C LEU A 29 15.73 -11.44 1.98
N PRO A 30 16.09 -10.35 1.28
CA PRO A 30 15.14 -9.28 1.03
C PRO A 30 14.08 -9.72 0.02
N GLY A 31 12.85 -9.29 0.28
CA GLY A 31 11.69 -9.47 -0.60
C GLY A 31 10.80 -8.23 -0.54
N PHE A 32 9.78 -8.22 -1.37
CA PHE A 32 8.82 -7.13 -1.45
C PHE A 32 7.45 -7.60 -1.00
N GLY A 33 6.86 -6.88 -0.04
CA GLY A 33 5.53 -7.10 0.49
C GLY A 33 4.68 -5.82 0.43
N GLY A 34 3.53 -5.88 1.10
CA GLY A 34 2.48 -4.88 0.99
C GLY A 34 1.38 -5.36 0.05
N ASP A 35 0.15 -5.50 0.57
CA ASP A 35 -0.98 -6.09 -0.15
C ASP A 35 -1.32 -5.30 -1.42
N THR A 36 -1.41 -3.97 -1.31
CA THR A 36 -1.71 -3.08 -2.44
C THR A 36 -0.55 -2.96 -3.43
N SER A 37 0.72 -3.03 -2.96
CA SER A 37 1.90 -3.11 -3.84
C SER A 37 1.92 -4.43 -4.62
N ASN A 38 1.58 -5.55 -3.98
CA ASN A 38 1.45 -6.84 -4.64
C ASN A 38 0.33 -6.84 -5.69
N CYS A 39 -0.81 -6.19 -5.38
CA CYS A 39 -1.90 -5.99 -6.34
C CYS A 39 -1.42 -5.18 -7.56
N ALA A 40 -0.71 -4.08 -7.33
CA ALA A 40 -0.17 -3.24 -8.40
C ALA A 40 0.79 -4.01 -9.31
N VAL A 41 1.74 -4.76 -8.73
CA VAL A 41 2.69 -5.59 -9.48
C VAL A 41 1.96 -6.69 -10.26
N ALA A 42 1.00 -7.37 -9.63
CA ALA A 42 0.24 -8.43 -10.29
C ALA A 42 -0.56 -7.89 -11.49
N ALA A 43 -1.19 -6.72 -11.35
CA ALA A 43 -1.95 -6.09 -12.43
C ALA A 43 -1.03 -5.62 -13.57
N ALA A 44 0.12 -5.00 -13.25
CA ALA A 44 1.09 -4.57 -14.26
C ALA A 44 1.62 -5.75 -15.08
N ARG A 45 1.93 -6.86 -14.43
CA ARG A 45 2.36 -8.11 -15.11
C ARG A 45 1.28 -8.73 -16.00
N GLN A 46 0.01 -8.37 -15.79
CA GLN A 46 -1.11 -8.73 -16.68
C GLN A 46 -1.37 -7.71 -17.78
N GLY A 47 -0.49 -6.70 -17.93
CA GLY A 47 -0.55 -5.70 -19.00
C GLY A 47 -1.41 -4.48 -18.68
N ALA A 48 -1.87 -4.28 -17.43
CA ALA A 48 -2.57 -3.07 -17.03
C ALA A 48 -1.60 -1.89 -16.89
N ARG A 49 -2.06 -0.68 -17.21
CA ARG A 49 -1.37 0.57 -16.87
C ARG A 49 -1.67 0.90 -15.42
N VAL A 50 -0.67 0.76 -14.56
CA VAL A 50 -0.84 0.85 -13.11
C VAL A 50 -0.07 2.03 -12.54
N GLY A 51 -0.67 2.76 -11.59
CA GLY A 51 -0.01 3.74 -10.74
C GLY A 51 -0.08 3.36 -9.27
N TYR A 52 0.79 3.94 -8.47
CA TYR A 52 0.83 3.67 -7.03
C TYR A 52 0.91 4.94 -6.20
N VAL A 53 0.00 5.08 -5.23
CA VAL A 53 -0.05 6.18 -4.26
C VAL A 53 0.42 5.68 -2.92
N THR A 54 1.52 6.23 -2.43
CA THR A 54 2.12 5.90 -1.14
C THR A 54 3.14 6.93 -0.72
N ALA A 55 3.74 6.73 0.45
CA ALA A 55 4.96 7.40 0.85
C ALA A 55 6.03 6.38 1.25
N VAL A 56 7.28 6.64 0.87
CA VAL A 56 8.45 5.84 1.24
C VAL A 56 9.53 6.74 1.84
N GLY A 57 10.40 6.17 2.65
CA GLY A 57 11.57 6.87 3.16
C GLY A 57 12.59 7.16 2.06
N GLU A 58 13.42 8.19 2.28
CA GLU A 58 14.65 8.40 1.50
C GLU A 58 15.74 7.44 1.97
N ASP A 59 15.42 6.15 2.00
CA ASP A 59 16.26 5.08 2.51
C ASP A 59 16.48 3.99 1.45
N THR A 60 17.30 2.98 1.81
CA THR A 60 17.63 1.85 0.94
C THR A 60 16.37 1.08 0.50
N PHE A 61 15.38 0.94 1.38
CA PHE A 61 14.16 0.18 1.11
C PHE A 61 13.21 0.95 0.20
N GLY A 62 13.05 2.26 0.42
CA GLY A 62 12.29 3.13 -0.48
C GLY A 62 12.88 3.15 -1.89
N ASN A 63 14.20 3.24 -2.00
CA ASN A 63 14.89 3.16 -3.30
C ASN A 63 14.69 1.79 -3.97
N ALA A 64 14.68 0.70 -3.20
CA ALA A 64 14.44 -0.65 -3.73
C ALA A 64 13.00 -0.79 -4.27
N PHE A 65 12.00 -0.23 -3.59
CA PHE A 65 10.61 -0.22 -4.07
C PHE A 65 10.45 0.60 -5.35
N LEU A 66 11.04 1.80 -5.42
CA LEU A 66 11.00 2.61 -6.65
C LEU A 66 11.62 1.86 -7.83
N LYS A 67 12.75 1.16 -7.59
CA LYS A 67 13.38 0.32 -8.62
C LYS A 67 12.46 -0.83 -9.05
N LEU A 68 11.81 -1.52 -8.09
CA LEU A 68 10.85 -2.59 -8.40
C LEU A 68 9.73 -2.05 -9.29
N TRP A 69 9.03 -1.01 -8.83
CA TRP A 69 7.87 -0.47 -9.55
C TRP A 69 8.24 0.04 -10.94
N ASN A 70 9.38 0.73 -11.09
CA ASN A 70 9.88 1.15 -12.40
C ASN A 70 10.18 -0.04 -13.32
N THR A 71 10.76 -1.14 -12.79
CA THR A 71 11.03 -2.36 -13.56
C THR A 71 9.74 -3.04 -14.02
N GLU A 72 8.69 -3.00 -13.19
CA GLU A 72 7.35 -3.54 -13.53
C GLU A 72 6.50 -2.58 -14.37
N GLY A 73 7.02 -1.40 -14.72
CA GLY A 73 6.30 -0.40 -15.52
C GLY A 73 5.17 0.31 -14.78
N ILE A 74 5.23 0.34 -13.44
CA ILE A 74 4.25 1.04 -12.60
C ILE A 74 4.62 2.52 -12.51
N ASP A 75 3.63 3.40 -12.71
CA ASP A 75 3.79 4.84 -12.55
C ASP A 75 3.99 5.20 -11.06
N THR A 76 5.15 5.79 -10.77
CA THR A 76 5.55 6.22 -9.43
C THR A 76 5.44 7.73 -9.23
N SER A 77 4.81 8.46 -10.12
CA SER A 77 4.67 9.92 -10.04
C SER A 77 3.91 10.39 -8.79
N CYS A 78 3.09 9.52 -8.20
CA CYS A 78 2.32 9.75 -6.98
C CYS A 78 2.97 9.12 -5.73
N VAL A 79 4.22 8.67 -5.81
CA VAL A 79 4.96 8.17 -4.67
C VAL A 79 5.71 9.30 -4.00
N LEU A 80 5.31 9.63 -2.76
CA LEU A 80 6.01 10.63 -1.95
C LEU A 80 7.28 10.05 -1.37
N ARG A 81 8.30 10.88 -1.26
CA ARG A 81 9.57 10.56 -0.59
C ARG A 81 9.79 11.50 0.57
N THR A 82 10.25 10.97 1.70
CA THR A 82 10.52 11.78 2.89
C THR A 82 11.79 11.33 3.61
N PRO A 83 12.64 12.27 4.06
CA PRO A 83 13.78 11.96 4.93
C PRO A 83 13.33 11.72 6.38
N ASP A 84 12.11 12.15 6.77
CA ASP A 84 11.66 12.22 8.16
C ASP A 84 11.00 10.92 8.64
N ALA A 85 10.87 9.91 7.78
CA ALA A 85 10.27 8.63 8.13
C ALA A 85 10.86 7.50 7.28
N HIS A 86 10.99 6.33 7.90
CA HIS A 86 11.51 5.14 7.24
C HIS A 86 10.44 4.44 6.38
N THR A 87 10.89 3.68 5.38
CA THR A 87 10.04 2.71 4.69
C THR A 87 9.74 1.55 5.63
N GLY A 88 8.47 1.15 5.71
CA GLY A 88 8.05 0.04 6.58
C GLY A 88 8.70 -1.29 6.18
N LEU A 89 8.95 -2.14 7.16
CA LEU A 89 9.50 -3.48 6.92
C LEU A 89 8.91 -4.51 7.89
N TYR A 90 9.04 -5.79 7.55
CA TYR A 90 8.80 -6.90 8.46
C TYR A 90 9.83 -8.02 8.28
N LEU A 91 10.07 -8.74 9.39
CA LEU A 91 10.88 -9.95 9.38
C LEU A 91 9.97 -11.18 9.41
N VAL A 92 10.37 -12.20 8.68
CA VAL A 92 9.80 -13.54 8.78
C VAL A 92 10.88 -14.45 9.36
N SER A 93 10.65 -14.93 10.57
CA SER A 93 11.52 -15.90 11.23
C SER A 93 10.89 -17.28 11.20
N HIS A 94 11.71 -18.31 11.17
CA HIS A 94 11.26 -19.70 11.12
C HIS A 94 11.65 -20.43 12.40
N SER A 95 10.67 -21.00 13.09
CA SER A 95 10.84 -21.84 14.26
C SER A 95 10.19 -23.21 14.07
N LYS A 96 10.37 -24.11 15.04
CA LYS A 96 9.65 -25.41 15.06
C LYS A 96 8.12 -25.23 15.18
N ALA A 97 7.67 -24.10 15.73
CA ALA A 97 6.25 -23.76 15.88
C ALA A 97 5.63 -23.11 14.64
N GLY A 98 6.42 -22.81 13.60
CA GLY A 98 5.97 -22.19 12.37
C GLY A 98 6.68 -20.87 12.03
N HIS A 99 5.97 -20.00 11.32
CA HIS A 99 6.47 -18.68 10.94
C HIS A 99 6.09 -17.63 11.98
N GLU A 100 7.03 -16.77 12.32
CA GLU A 100 6.81 -15.60 13.16
C GLU A 100 7.06 -14.33 12.36
N PHE A 101 6.12 -13.36 12.48
CA PHE A 101 6.18 -12.08 11.78
C PHE A 101 6.43 -10.95 12.78
N SER A 102 7.53 -10.23 12.60
CA SER A 102 7.88 -9.03 13.38
C SER A 102 7.81 -7.80 12.50
N TYR A 103 6.90 -6.86 12.81
CA TYR A 103 6.64 -5.68 11.99
C TYR A 103 7.31 -4.44 12.56
N PHE A 104 7.98 -3.69 11.68
CA PHE A 104 8.61 -2.39 11.95
C PHE A 104 7.97 -1.36 11.00
N ARG A 105 6.73 -0.99 11.30
CA ARG A 105 5.90 -0.12 10.45
C ARG A 105 5.31 1.08 11.19
N SER A 106 5.40 1.12 12.51
CA SER A 106 4.92 2.25 13.30
C SER A 106 5.74 3.49 12.96
N GLY A 107 5.06 4.57 12.54
CA GLY A 107 5.72 5.80 12.11
C GLY A 107 6.42 5.72 10.74
N SER A 108 6.19 4.65 9.97
CA SER A 108 6.66 4.55 8.58
C SER A 108 6.12 5.70 7.72
N ALA A 109 6.79 6.00 6.62
CA ALA A 109 6.39 7.06 5.70
C ALA A 109 4.93 6.88 5.24
N ALA A 110 4.53 5.67 4.82
CA ALA A 110 3.17 5.37 4.41
C ALA A 110 2.14 5.55 5.53
N SER A 111 2.51 5.28 6.79
CA SER A 111 1.63 5.50 7.94
C SER A 111 1.38 6.98 8.25
N ARG A 112 2.13 7.89 7.65
CA ARG A 112 2.00 9.34 7.79
C ARG A 112 1.29 9.99 6.61
N LEU A 113 0.79 9.22 5.66
CA LEU A 113 0.01 9.75 4.53
C LEU A 113 -1.24 10.47 5.05
N THR A 114 -1.51 11.67 4.52
CA THR A 114 -2.64 12.50 4.89
C THR A 114 -3.59 12.71 3.71
N PRO A 115 -4.85 13.11 3.94
CA PRO A 115 -5.79 13.48 2.87
C PRO A 115 -5.24 14.54 1.90
N GLU A 116 -4.53 15.55 2.41
CA GLU A 116 -3.99 16.67 1.64
C GLU A 116 -2.87 16.26 0.67
N ALA A 117 -2.23 15.11 0.94
CA ALA A 117 -1.17 14.57 0.11
C ALA A 117 -1.68 13.73 -1.06
N LEU A 118 -3.00 13.54 -1.19
CA LEU A 118 -3.57 12.68 -2.22
C LEU A 118 -3.61 13.35 -3.60
N PRO A 119 -3.28 12.61 -4.65
CA PRO A 119 -3.29 13.10 -6.03
C PRO A 119 -4.71 13.04 -6.63
N GLU A 120 -5.57 14.02 -6.32
CA GLU A 120 -6.98 14.02 -6.76
C GLU A 120 -7.12 13.84 -8.29
N ASN A 121 -6.30 14.55 -9.08
CA ASN A 121 -6.38 14.45 -10.54
C ASN A 121 -6.11 13.03 -11.05
N GLN A 122 -5.15 12.32 -10.47
CA GLN A 122 -4.83 10.94 -10.84
C GLN A 122 -5.92 9.97 -10.37
N ILE A 123 -6.49 10.20 -9.18
CA ILE A 123 -7.66 9.43 -8.72
C ILE A 123 -8.81 9.62 -9.68
N ALA A 124 -9.14 10.86 -10.04
CA ALA A 124 -10.23 11.18 -10.97
C ALA A 124 -10.04 10.62 -12.38
N ALA A 125 -8.78 10.46 -12.82
CA ALA A 125 -8.45 10.01 -14.18
C ALA A 125 -8.24 8.50 -14.30
N THR A 126 -8.28 7.72 -13.20
CA THR A 126 -8.11 6.27 -13.26
C THR A 126 -9.43 5.54 -13.56
N ARG A 127 -9.35 4.33 -14.10
CA ARG A 127 -10.54 3.47 -14.33
C ARG A 127 -11.00 2.75 -13.07
N ILE A 128 -10.02 2.28 -12.26
CA ILE A 128 -10.25 1.57 -11.00
C ILE A 128 -9.29 2.15 -9.95
N PHE A 129 -9.84 2.51 -8.79
CA PHE A 129 -9.07 2.86 -7.60
C PHE A 129 -9.10 1.68 -6.63
N HIS A 130 -7.92 1.23 -6.17
CA HIS A 130 -7.79 0.09 -5.24
C HIS A 130 -7.18 0.52 -3.91
N ALA A 131 -7.82 0.12 -2.82
CA ALA A 131 -7.31 0.28 -1.45
C ALA A 131 -7.66 -0.94 -0.59
N SER A 132 -7.07 -1.04 0.59
CA SER A 132 -7.35 -2.14 1.52
C SER A 132 -7.57 -1.66 2.95
N GLY A 133 -8.24 -2.51 3.75
CA GLY A 133 -8.42 -2.28 5.18
C GLY A 133 -7.11 -2.26 5.96
N ILE A 134 -6.05 -2.88 5.47
CA ILE A 134 -4.71 -2.75 6.08
C ILE A 134 -4.24 -1.30 6.02
N SER A 135 -4.40 -0.63 4.89
CA SER A 135 -4.01 0.78 4.73
C SER A 135 -4.74 1.70 5.72
N GLN A 136 -5.98 1.35 6.10
CA GLN A 136 -6.74 2.07 7.13
C GLN A 136 -6.34 1.69 8.56
N ALA A 137 -5.78 0.50 8.75
CA ALA A 137 -5.43 -0.03 10.07
C ALA A 137 -4.08 0.46 10.61
N ILE A 138 -3.20 0.99 9.74
CA ILE A 138 -1.82 1.31 10.11
C ILE A 138 -1.66 2.60 10.92
N SER A 139 -2.56 3.56 10.74
CA SER A 139 -2.62 4.81 11.52
C SER A 139 -3.97 5.52 11.32
N THR A 140 -4.25 6.52 12.14
CA THR A 140 -5.43 7.39 11.96
C THR A 140 -5.30 8.22 10.69
N SER A 141 -4.13 8.82 10.46
CA SER A 141 -3.85 9.64 9.29
C SER A 141 -4.04 8.87 7.97
N ALA A 142 -3.48 7.64 7.88
CA ALA A 142 -3.68 6.80 6.70
C ALA A 142 -5.12 6.33 6.55
N CYS A 143 -5.85 6.10 7.65
CA CYS A 143 -7.29 5.81 7.63
C CYS A 143 -8.08 6.95 6.99
N ASP A 144 -7.83 8.18 7.44
CA ASP A 144 -8.47 9.39 6.92
C ASP A 144 -8.11 9.62 5.44
N ALA A 145 -6.85 9.38 5.07
CA ALA A 145 -6.42 9.46 3.67
C ALA A 145 -7.15 8.44 2.78
N VAL A 146 -7.32 7.18 3.23
CA VAL A 146 -8.07 6.18 2.45
C VAL A 146 -9.53 6.59 2.31
N PHE A 147 -10.21 7.04 3.37
CA PHE A 147 -11.59 7.51 3.27
C PHE A 147 -11.72 8.69 2.30
N HIS A 148 -10.80 9.65 2.38
CA HIS A 148 -10.82 10.78 1.44
C HIS A 148 -10.61 10.34 0.00
N ALA A 149 -9.68 9.41 -0.25
CA ALA A 149 -9.46 8.85 -1.59
C ALA A 149 -10.69 8.10 -2.14
N LEU A 150 -11.39 7.33 -1.28
CA LEU A 150 -12.65 6.66 -1.65
C LEU A 150 -13.74 7.69 -2.00
N ALA A 151 -13.86 8.76 -1.22
CA ALA A 151 -14.82 9.85 -1.50
C ALA A 151 -14.52 10.55 -2.83
N LEU A 152 -13.23 10.85 -3.12
CA LEU A 152 -12.80 11.39 -4.41
C LEU A 152 -13.15 10.44 -5.56
N ALA A 153 -12.85 9.14 -5.41
CA ALA A 153 -13.18 8.14 -6.42
C ALA A 153 -14.71 8.08 -6.69
N GLN A 154 -15.53 8.12 -5.64
CA GLN A 154 -16.99 8.18 -5.77
C GLN A 154 -17.45 9.45 -6.46
N GLN A 155 -16.95 10.63 -6.05
CA GLN A 155 -17.27 11.92 -6.64
C GLN A 155 -17.00 11.94 -8.15
N HIS A 156 -15.90 11.35 -8.58
CA HIS A 156 -15.48 11.27 -9.99
C HIS A 156 -16.01 10.02 -10.71
N ARG A 157 -16.87 9.21 -10.08
CA ARG A 157 -17.46 7.99 -10.64
C ARG A 157 -16.43 6.94 -11.07
N VAL A 158 -15.29 6.92 -10.40
CA VAL A 158 -14.25 5.89 -10.56
C VAL A 158 -14.72 4.61 -9.88
N ARG A 159 -14.50 3.47 -10.51
CA ARG A 159 -14.80 2.18 -9.88
C ARG A 159 -13.84 1.93 -8.71
N ILE A 160 -14.38 1.46 -7.59
CA ILE A 160 -13.61 1.16 -6.40
C ILE A 160 -13.45 -0.35 -6.27
N SER A 161 -12.22 -0.78 -6.03
CA SER A 161 -11.85 -2.12 -5.58
C SER A 161 -11.34 -2.00 -4.14
N TYR A 162 -12.03 -2.64 -3.21
CA TYR A 162 -11.66 -2.60 -1.81
C TYR A 162 -11.45 -4.02 -1.26
N ASP A 163 -10.26 -4.28 -0.70
CA ASP A 163 -9.96 -5.52 0.01
C ASP A 163 -10.07 -5.30 1.53
N PRO A 164 -11.07 -5.86 2.22
CA PRO A 164 -11.18 -5.76 3.68
C PRO A 164 -9.93 -6.22 4.43
N ASN A 165 -9.26 -7.23 3.93
CA ASN A 165 -7.96 -7.77 4.39
C ASN A 165 -7.77 -7.71 5.91
N LEU A 166 -8.76 -8.20 6.65
CA LEU A 166 -8.85 -8.07 8.11
C LEU A 166 -7.62 -8.65 8.82
N ARG A 167 -6.98 -7.82 9.62
CA ARG A 167 -5.83 -8.17 10.47
C ARG A 167 -6.06 -7.73 11.91
N LEU A 168 -6.57 -8.64 12.76
CA LEU A 168 -6.88 -8.34 14.17
C LEU A 168 -5.64 -7.95 15.01
N LYS A 169 -4.43 -8.16 14.50
CA LYS A 169 -3.19 -7.66 15.12
C LYS A 169 -3.01 -6.14 14.96
N LEU A 170 -3.69 -5.49 14.01
CA LEU A 170 -3.56 -4.05 13.74
C LEU A 170 -4.61 -3.22 14.49
N TRP A 171 -5.81 -3.78 14.70
CA TRP A 171 -6.92 -3.10 15.34
C TRP A 171 -7.92 -4.06 15.99
N PRO A 172 -8.65 -3.62 17.01
CA PRO A 172 -9.70 -4.45 17.62
C PRO A 172 -10.88 -4.63 16.64
N LEU A 173 -11.56 -5.78 16.74
CA LEU A 173 -12.62 -6.20 15.83
C LEU A 173 -13.75 -5.16 15.65
N ASN A 174 -14.16 -4.51 16.75
CA ASN A 174 -15.23 -3.50 16.71
C ASN A 174 -14.83 -2.28 15.86
N ARG A 175 -13.57 -1.80 15.97
CA ARG A 175 -13.05 -0.72 15.13
C ARG A 175 -12.92 -1.19 13.69
N ALA A 176 -12.34 -2.37 13.45
CA ALA A 176 -12.22 -2.95 12.10
C ALA A 176 -13.58 -3.04 11.41
N ARG A 177 -14.61 -3.56 12.12
CA ARG A 177 -15.97 -3.65 11.58
C ARG A 177 -16.50 -2.28 11.17
N ALA A 178 -16.43 -1.28 12.05
CA ALA A 178 -16.96 0.05 11.75
C ALA A 178 -16.28 0.68 10.52
N VAL A 179 -14.93 0.64 10.47
CA VAL A 179 -14.16 1.24 9.36
C VAL A 179 -14.38 0.49 8.05
N ILE A 180 -14.37 -0.84 8.06
CA ILE A 180 -14.56 -1.64 6.84
C ILE A 180 -15.99 -1.47 6.30
N HIS A 181 -17.02 -1.47 7.16
CA HIS A 181 -18.39 -1.24 6.71
C HIS A 181 -18.61 0.16 6.12
N GLU A 182 -17.96 1.19 6.68
CA GLU A 182 -18.02 2.55 6.14
C GLU A 182 -17.32 2.68 4.79
N ALA A 183 -16.27 1.88 4.56
CA ALA A 183 -15.52 1.90 3.31
C ALA A 183 -16.19 1.12 2.16
N MET A 184 -17.17 0.26 2.46
CA MET A 184 -17.89 -0.60 1.48
C MET A 184 -19.20 0.03 1.01
#